data_d57f9c0395440975678dba0f5b03ab12
#
_entry.id   d57f9c0395440975678dba0f5b03ab12
#
_cell.length_a   1.000
_cell.length_b   1.000
_cell.length_c   1.000
_cell.angle_alpha   90.00
_cell.angle_beta   90.00
_cell.angle_gamma   90.00
#
_symmetry.space_group_name_H-M   'P 1'
#
loop_
_entity.id
_entity.type
_entity.pdbx_description
1 polymer ?
#
loop_
_entity_poly.entity_id
_entity_poly.type
_entity_poly.pdbx_seq_one_letter_code
_entity_poly.pdbx_strand_id
1 'polypeptide(L)'
;MKIFRIKNRRNSLATNSSSTHSVVYKNKDQVFEDLNIFDNRYYDRHTETIAASREAKIRYIFANIFRWNELVELMSMRYPEMKEYYHLAKDYYDIYCNDKKWEELRKTNGDEYWDLWEERDSYMFGDHMRGNLYNHQELYLSYEFLCNIIDSPDIVIVGGSDEADFVYDTIDGCDEISSSFSYMKNITEKIKNGNYYILYGSTYNQKEKVRLQVDSIPDMIPEYPELVDMKITNACEHNCPFCYMASTPNGKHSNLNDIYEIISKFKIKTEFALGGGNVLLHPDFDKIVRYIKINEHIANITIRYDDIDTINNNETIKDAIEKYVSGIGLSVQKANDVDVATVFINQMLDLGKHVSLHIIPEMIGVDETIAILTKMNDINKQRVANKNYDPYATNRCKVLFLGLKQSGRAKNLEHKLLSEENLDLFARTSGYQFNVDTAFINTYEAWFTEAYGEDTFFLTKYEGEYSMFIDAVKMQAYTSSYKDDGGIDLYKYDSEYDYVKDINEVFGEIRRKNGFKVFEKPEPYYRK
;
A
#
# COMPACT_ATOMS: atom_id res chain seq x y z
N MET A 1 18.63 18.20 -18.47
CA MET A 1 18.26 17.15 -17.50
C MET A 1 17.04 17.68 -16.77
N LYS A 2 15.87 17.05 -16.88
CA LYS A 2 14.69 17.52 -16.14
C LYS A 2 14.78 16.94 -14.74
N ILE A 3 14.99 17.80 -13.76
CA ILE A 3 15.01 17.48 -12.35
C ILE A 3 13.56 17.19 -11.97
N PHE A 4 13.28 15.98 -11.51
CA PHE A 4 11.99 15.62 -10.95
C PHE A 4 12.02 15.98 -9.46
N ARG A 5 11.39 17.09 -9.08
CA ARG A 5 11.10 17.36 -7.67
C ARG A 5 9.93 16.50 -7.25
N ILE A 6 10.17 15.56 -6.36
CA ILE A 6 9.12 14.89 -5.63
C ILE A 6 8.61 15.91 -4.61
N LYS A 7 7.53 16.60 -4.94
CA LYS A 7 6.79 17.34 -3.93
C LYS A 7 6.08 16.31 -3.05
N ASN A 8 6.74 15.94 -1.96
CA ASN A 8 5.99 15.43 -0.84
C ASN A 8 4.98 16.52 -0.47
N ARG A 9 3.69 16.22 -0.60
CA ARG A 9 2.73 16.95 0.20
C ARG A 9 3.16 16.71 1.63
N ARG A 10 3.63 17.77 2.30
CA ARG A 10 3.80 17.77 3.74
C ARG A 10 2.43 17.46 4.33
N ASN A 11 2.24 16.26 4.78
CA ASN A 11 1.11 15.86 5.58
C ASN A 11 1.49 15.82 7.06
N SER A 12 2.44 16.63 7.45
CA SER A 12 2.62 16.99 8.84
C SER A 12 2.03 18.37 9.04
N LEU A 13 1.09 18.47 9.99
CA LEU A 13 0.78 19.73 10.61
C LEU A 13 2.11 20.42 10.93
N ALA A 14 2.33 21.60 10.38
CA ALA A 14 3.41 22.46 10.79
C ALA A 14 3.18 22.80 12.26
N THR A 15 3.63 21.93 13.14
CA THR A 15 3.90 22.33 14.50
C THR A 15 5.04 23.33 14.40
N ASN A 16 5.00 24.41 15.16
CA ASN A 16 6.00 25.46 15.25
C ASN A 16 7.38 24.93 15.68
N SER A 17 7.96 24.03 14.91
CA SER A 17 9.27 23.44 15.19
C SER A 17 10.26 23.93 14.15
N SER A 18 11.30 24.52 14.63
CA SER A 18 12.36 25.20 13.90
C SER A 18 13.48 24.25 13.42
N SER A 19 13.20 22.99 13.12
CA SER A 19 14.19 22.05 12.61
C SER A 19 13.69 21.30 11.38
N THR A 20 14.57 21.16 10.38
CA THR A 20 14.31 20.44 9.14
C THR A 20 15.29 19.28 9.02
N HIS A 21 14.77 18.10 8.66
CA HIS A 21 15.58 16.92 8.39
C HIS A 21 15.16 16.32 7.04
N SER A 22 16.15 16.01 6.22
CA SER A 22 15.96 15.41 4.91
C SER A 22 16.79 14.15 4.77
N VAL A 23 16.21 13.14 4.12
CA VAL A 23 16.90 11.94 3.69
C VAL A 23 17.03 12.03 2.18
N VAL A 24 18.25 11.99 1.68
CA VAL A 24 18.52 12.24 0.27
C VAL A 24 19.40 11.18 -0.36
N TYR A 25 19.21 10.94 -1.67
CA TYR A 25 20.19 10.23 -2.49
C TYR A 25 21.21 11.22 -3.01
N LYS A 26 22.49 10.99 -2.67
CA LYS A 26 23.58 11.79 -3.23
C LYS A 26 23.80 11.45 -4.70
N ASN A 27 24.19 12.43 -5.50
CA ASN A 27 24.69 12.19 -6.85
C ASN A 27 26.06 11.49 -6.80
N LYS A 28 26.43 10.76 -7.85
CA LYS A 28 27.67 9.96 -7.92
C LYS A 28 28.96 10.73 -7.62
N ASP A 29 28.95 12.04 -7.90
CA ASP A 29 30.12 12.90 -7.74
C ASP A 29 30.12 13.69 -6.41
N GLN A 30 29.06 13.54 -5.59
CA GLN A 30 28.96 14.21 -4.30
C GLN A 30 29.58 13.35 -3.20
N VAL A 31 30.41 13.98 -2.38
CA VAL A 31 31.03 13.37 -1.20
C VAL A 31 30.50 14.11 0.02
N PHE A 32 29.92 13.36 0.94
CA PHE A 32 29.47 13.86 2.24
C PHE A 32 30.36 13.27 3.32
N GLU A 33 30.81 14.11 4.24
CA GLU A 33 31.50 13.71 5.47
C GLU A 33 30.50 13.82 6.63
N ASP A 34 30.66 12.97 7.64
CA ASP A 34 29.85 13.05 8.84
C ASP A 34 30.08 14.37 9.56
N LEU A 35 28.99 15.04 9.91
CA LEU A 35 29.04 16.32 10.63
C LEU A 35 28.18 16.22 11.88
N ASN A 36 28.77 16.64 13.02
CA ASN A 36 28.09 16.71 14.31
C ASN A 36 27.33 15.41 14.69
N ILE A 37 27.87 14.26 14.30
CA ILE A 37 27.39 12.93 14.69
C ILE A 37 28.11 12.56 16.00
N PHE A 38 27.46 12.63 17.03
CA PHE A 38 27.70 12.80 18.44
C PHE A 38 28.59 11.80 19.17
N ASP A 39 29.51 12.35 19.92
CA ASP A 39 30.07 11.71 21.11
C ASP A 39 29.43 12.19 22.43
N ASN A 40 28.56 13.18 22.41
CA ASN A 40 28.02 13.79 23.63
C ASN A 40 26.53 14.13 23.60
N ARG A 41 25.95 14.14 24.77
CA ARG A 41 24.59 14.17 25.28
C ARG A 41 23.70 15.36 24.87
N TYR A 42 24.13 16.24 23.97
CA TYR A 42 23.36 17.42 23.59
C TYR A 42 23.08 17.46 22.10
N TYR A 43 21.82 17.21 21.74
CA TYR A 43 21.28 17.56 20.46
C TYR A 43 20.54 18.89 20.59
N ASP A 44 21.15 19.95 20.19
CA ASP A 44 20.40 21.14 19.85
C ASP A 44 19.68 20.88 18.52
N ARG A 45 18.37 21.03 18.53
CA ARG A 45 17.49 20.88 17.34
C ARG A 45 17.88 21.79 16.17
N HIS A 46 18.74 22.77 16.43
CA HIS A 46 19.28 23.69 15.43
C HIS A 46 20.68 23.28 14.93
N THR A 47 21.24 22.19 15.43
CA THR A 47 22.58 21.79 15.04
C THR A 47 22.60 21.18 13.65
N GLU A 48 23.39 21.76 12.77
CA GLU A 48 23.65 21.23 11.44
C GLU A 48 24.27 19.83 11.53
N THR A 49 23.64 18.84 10.90
CA THR A 49 24.00 17.43 11.04
C THR A 49 24.06 16.75 9.69
N ILE A 50 25.10 15.96 9.44
CA ILE A 50 25.20 15.08 8.28
C ILE A 50 25.55 13.68 8.78
N ALA A 51 24.69 12.69 8.50
CA ALA A 51 24.97 11.28 8.72
C ALA A 51 25.15 10.57 7.37
N ALA A 52 26.39 10.49 6.93
CA ALA A 52 26.80 9.90 5.66
C ALA A 52 27.33 8.48 5.83
N SER A 53 28.16 8.23 6.84
CA SER A 53 28.68 6.90 7.13
C SER A 53 27.63 5.98 7.71
N ARG A 54 27.84 4.66 7.58
CA ARG A 54 26.96 3.65 8.16
C ARG A 54 26.85 3.81 9.69
N GLU A 55 27.96 4.06 10.34
CA GLU A 55 28.01 4.25 11.80
C GLU A 55 27.24 5.50 12.23
N ALA A 56 27.42 6.62 11.55
CA ALA A 56 26.69 7.85 11.81
C ALA A 56 25.19 7.68 11.65
N LYS A 57 24.74 6.97 10.60
CA LYS A 57 23.33 6.67 10.37
C LYS A 57 22.75 5.78 11.47
N ILE A 58 23.48 4.77 11.92
CA ILE A 58 23.06 3.91 13.04
C ILE A 58 22.86 4.75 14.29
N ARG A 59 23.81 5.62 14.65
CA ARG A 59 23.72 6.50 15.81
C ARG A 59 22.54 7.46 15.70
N TYR A 60 22.41 8.11 14.55
CA TYR A 60 21.32 9.05 14.27
C TYR A 60 19.95 8.38 14.38
N ILE A 61 19.77 7.23 13.74
CA ILE A 61 18.53 6.48 13.78
C ILE A 61 18.22 5.99 15.19
N PHE A 62 19.22 5.45 15.91
CA PHE A 62 19.03 5.01 17.29
C PHE A 62 18.53 6.15 18.18
N ALA A 63 19.11 7.32 18.10
CA ALA A 63 18.69 8.50 18.87
C ALA A 63 17.22 8.88 18.63
N ASN A 64 16.69 8.55 17.45
CA ASN A 64 15.32 8.85 17.09
C ASN A 64 14.31 7.75 17.41
N ILE A 65 14.74 6.47 17.52
CA ILE A 65 13.86 5.33 17.75
C ILE A 65 13.94 4.73 19.14
N PHE A 66 14.88 5.14 19.99
CA PHE A 66 15.17 4.47 21.27
C PHE A 66 13.98 4.38 22.23
N ARG A 67 12.95 5.21 22.06
CA ARG A 67 11.70 5.15 22.83
C ARG A 67 10.77 3.99 22.42
N TRP A 68 11.07 3.30 21.34
CA TRP A 68 10.21 2.29 20.72
C TRP A 68 10.85 0.92 20.87
N ASN A 69 10.68 0.35 22.04
CA ASN A 69 11.34 -0.89 22.46
C ASN A 69 11.32 -1.99 21.39
N GLU A 70 10.16 -2.22 20.76
CA GLU A 70 10.04 -3.27 19.73
C GLU A 70 10.87 -2.96 18.48
N LEU A 71 10.88 -1.71 18.02
CA LEU A 71 11.66 -1.32 16.85
C LEU A 71 13.16 -1.34 17.14
N VAL A 72 13.55 -0.88 18.33
CA VAL A 72 14.96 -0.94 18.79
C VAL A 72 15.45 -2.36 18.92
N GLU A 73 14.64 -3.28 19.44
CA GLU A 73 14.98 -4.70 19.50
C GLU A 73 15.20 -5.29 18.12
N LEU A 74 14.29 -5.03 17.18
CA LEU A 74 14.39 -5.50 15.80
C LEU A 74 15.62 -4.92 15.09
N MET A 75 15.84 -3.61 15.22
CA MET A 75 17.02 -2.94 14.65
C MET A 75 18.32 -3.49 15.26
N SER A 76 18.34 -3.76 16.58
CA SER A 76 19.51 -4.30 17.28
C SER A 76 19.82 -5.75 16.91
N MET A 77 18.86 -6.51 16.39
CA MET A 77 19.11 -7.84 15.84
C MET A 77 19.89 -7.76 14.52
N ARG A 78 19.59 -6.77 13.69
CA ARG A 78 20.25 -6.55 12.40
C ARG A 78 21.54 -5.73 12.51
N TYR A 79 21.53 -4.76 13.42
CA TYR A 79 22.65 -3.86 13.70
C TYR A 79 23.07 -4.01 15.17
N PRO A 80 23.88 -5.04 15.52
CA PRO A 80 24.28 -5.29 16.89
C PRO A 80 24.99 -4.12 17.55
N GLU A 81 25.58 -3.23 16.76
CA GLU A 81 26.21 -1.99 17.19
C GLU A 81 25.26 -1.07 17.96
N MET A 82 23.97 -1.11 17.65
CA MET A 82 22.95 -0.34 18.39
C MET A 82 22.90 -0.67 19.87
N LYS A 83 23.31 -1.88 20.28
CA LYS A 83 23.36 -2.28 21.69
C LYS A 83 24.36 -1.48 22.50
N GLU A 84 25.38 -0.94 21.87
CA GLU A 84 26.38 -0.07 22.51
C GLU A 84 25.75 1.23 22.99
N TYR A 85 24.65 1.67 22.36
CA TYR A 85 23.92 2.90 22.71
C TYR A 85 22.77 2.65 23.69
N TYR A 86 22.45 1.38 23.99
CA TYR A 86 21.31 1.00 24.84
C TYR A 86 21.43 1.52 26.27
N HIS A 87 22.64 1.63 26.79
CA HIS A 87 22.88 2.19 28.14
C HIS A 87 22.53 3.68 28.18
N LEU A 88 22.79 4.44 27.12
CA LEU A 88 22.43 5.86 27.02
C LEU A 88 20.90 6.03 27.02
N ALA A 89 20.18 5.19 26.27
CA ALA A 89 18.72 5.18 26.26
C ALA A 89 18.13 4.76 27.60
N LYS A 90 18.73 3.81 28.29
CA LYS A 90 18.28 3.33 29.61
C LYS A 90 18.40 4.41 30.66
N ASP A 91 19.55 5.08 30.73
CA ASP A 91 19.77 6.17 31.69
C ASP A 91 18.78 7.32 31.43
N TYR A 92 18.50 7.61 30.17
CA TYR A 92 17.49 8.58 29.77
C TYR A 92 16.08 8.13 30.19
N TYR A 93 15.69 6.89 29.91
CA TYR A 93 14.37 6.36 30.24
C TYR A 93 14.13 6.34 31.75
N ASP A 94 15.14 5.96 32.53
CA ASP A 94 15.07 5.93 33.99
C ASP A 94 14.98 7.35 34.60
N ILE A 95 15.52 8.36 33.92
CA ILE A 95 15.51 9.74 34.40
C ILE A 95 14.26 10.49 33.93
N TYR A 96 13.87 10.35 32.63
CA TYR A 96 12.92 11.26 31.97
C TYR A 96 11.55 10.65 31.66
N CYS A 97 11.42 9.32 31.58
CA CYS A 97 10.15 8.65 31.32
C CYS A 97 9.51 8.07 32.59
N ASN A 98 10.13 8.21 33.74
CA ASN A 98 9.55 7.81 35.01
C ASN A 98 8.58 8.89 35.50
N ASP A 99 7.30 8.77 35.16
CA ASP A 99 6.23 9.72 35.51
C ASP A 99 6.21 10.09 37.01
N LYS A 100 6.55 9.16 37.90
CA LYS A 100 6.62 9.44 39.34
C LYS A 100 7.73 10.41 39.71
N LYS A 101 8.90 10.25 39.10
CA LYS A 101 10.04 11.12 39.35
C LYS A 101 9.78 12.52 38.80
N TRP A 102 9.10 12.61 37.62
CA TRP A 102 8.66 13.88 37.05
C TRP A 102 7.60 14.58 37.90
N GLU A 103 6.63 13.87 38.44
CA GLU A 103 5.65 14.44 39.36
C GLU A 103 6.30 14.95 40.67
N GLU A 104 7.34 14.28 41.14
CA GLU A 104 8.11 14.72 42.32
C GLU A 104 8.93 15.97 42.02
N LEU A 105 9.67 16.01 40.92
CA LEU A 105 10.45 17.16 40.49
C LEU A 105 9.55 18.38 40.16
N ARG A 106 8.41 18.15 39.51
CA ARG A 106 7.42 19.19 39.21
C ARG A 106 6.82 19.84 40.47
N LYS A 107 6.75 19.08 41.57
CA LYS A 107 6.27 19.60 42.86
C LYS A 107 7.29 20.50 43.52
N THR A 108 8.58 20.33 43.25
CA THR A 108 9.64 21.16 43.83
C THR A 108 9.76 22.52 43.15
N ASN A 109 9.36 22.63 41.87
CA ASN A 109 9.41 23.84 41.04
C ASN A 109 10.71 24.63 41.18
N GLY A 110 11.81 23.92 41.41
CA GLY A 110 13.16 24.51 41.61
C GLY A 110 13.95 24.58 40.30
N ASP A 111 15.11 25.21 40.38
CA ASP A 111 16.03 25.35 39.25
C ASP A 111 16.39 23.99 38.62
N GLU A 112 16.51 22.94 39.43
CA GLU A 112 16.76 21.57 38.99
C GLU A 112 15.62 21.00 38.09
N TYR A 113 14.38 21.44 38.25
CA TYR A 113 13.28 21.09 37.36
C TYR A 113 13.41 21.76 36.01
N TRP A 114 13.81 23.03 35.99
CA TRP A 114 13.95 23.78 34.74
C TRP A 114 15.20 23.36 33.97
N ASP A 115 16.30 23.08 34.63
CA ASP A 115 17.51 22.55 34.02
C ASP A 115 17.24 21.19 33.38
N LEU A 116 16.52 20.29 34.09
CA LEU A 116 16.10 19.00 33.57
C LEU A 116 15.02 19.11 32.47
N TRP A 117 14.19 20.17 32.52
CA TRP A 117 13.21 20.41 31.49
C TRP A 117 13.88 20.89 30.19
N GLU A 118 14.82 21.79 30.28
CA GLU A 118 15.66 22.24 29.15
C GLU A 118 16.47 21.07 28.58
N GLU A 119 17.06 20.26 29.46
CA GLU A 119 17.77 19.04 29.07
C GLU A 119 16.81 18.02 28.40
N ARG A 120 15.61 17.85 28.91
CA ARG A 120 14.57 17.01 28.29
C ARG A 120 14.14 17.53 26.92
N ASP A 121 13.96 18.83 26.77
CA ASP A 121 13.53 19.46 25.53
C ASP A 121 14.61 19.33 24.45
N SER A 122 15.88 19.40 24.84
CA SER A 122 17.00 19.13 23.95
C SER A 122 17.07 17.66 23.49
N TYR A 123 16.61 16.71 24.33
CA TYR A 123 16.45 15.28 23.97
C TYR A 123 15.15 14.97 23.22
N MET A 124 14.25 15.92 23.05
CA MET A 124 12.98 15.75 22.31
C MET A 124 13.16 15.77 20.78
N PHE A 125 14.35 15.53 20.29
CA PHE A 125 14.68 15.40 18.88
C PHE A 125 13.78 14.40 18.14
N GLY A 126 13.32 13.37 18.86
CA GLY A 126 12.34 12.40 18.34
C GLY A 126 10.96 12.97 18.04
N ASP A 127 10.58 14.14 18.54
CA ASP A 127 9.26 14.72 18.29
C ASP A 127 9.15 15.35 16.91
N HIS A 128 10.24 15.90 16.39
CA HIS A 128 10.27 16.55 15.09
C HIS A 128 10.45 15.59 13.91
N MET A 129 11.16 14.47 14.14
CA MET A 129 11.21 13.37 13.17
C MET A 129 9.90 12.57 13.10
N ARG A 130 9.04 12.65 14.11
CA ARG A 130 7.72 11.99 14.13
C ARG A 130 6.84 12.36 12.93
N GLY A 131 6.89 13.60 12.48
CA GLY A 131 6.10 14.08 11.35
C GLY A 131 6.59 13.59 9.98
N ASN A 132 7.87 13.28 9.82
CA ASN A 132 8.47 12.97 8.53
C ASN A 132 8.88 11.50 8.37
N LEU A 133 9.26 10.80 9.45
CA LEU A 133 9.64 9.39 9.43
C LEU A 133 8.58 8.47 10.05
N TYR A 134 7.67 9.01 10.84
CA TYR A 134 6.75 8.24 11.64
C TYR A 134 5.33 8.81 11.60
N ASN A 135 4.54 8.36 10.65
CA ASN A 135 3.11 8.31 10.87
C ASN A 135 2.86 7.09 11.79
N HIS A 136 2.10 7.23 12.86
CA HIS A 136 1.88 6.18 13.88
C HIS A 136 1.41 4.82 13.32
N GLN A 137 1.05 4.76 12.05
CA GLN A 137 0.54 3.59 11.35
C GLN A 137 1.59 2.81 10.57
N GLU A 138 2.81 3.34 10.44
CA GLU A 138 3.85 2.81 9.56
C GLU A 138 5.05 2.20 10.31
N LEU A 139 4.88 1.77 11.56
CA LEU A 139 5.96 1.19 12.36
C LEU A 139 6.70 0.07 11.62
N TYR A 140 5.99 -0.71 10.81
CA TYR A 140 6.57 -1.81 10.04
C TYR A 140 7.23 -1.35 8.73
N LEU A 141 6.71 -0.31 8.12
CA LEU A 141 7.31 0.31 6.94
C LEU A 141 8.60 1.04 7.33
N SER A 142 8.64 1.60 8.54
CA SER A 142 9.78 2.31 9.12
C SER A 142 11.03 1.43 9.29
N TYR A 143 10.90 0.15 9.65
CA TYR A 143 12.05 -0.75 9.83
C TYR A 143 12.83 -0.93 8.52
N GLU A 144 12.16 -1.29 7.43
CA GLU A 144 12.81 -1.48 6.13
C GLU A 144 13.45 -0.18 5.64
N PHE A 145 12.77 0.92 5.83
CA PHE A 145 13.28 2.23 5.48
C PHE A 145 14.55 2.56 6.23
N LEU A 146 14.55 2.39 7.54
CA LEU A 146 15.70 2.62 8.39
C LEU A 146 16.86 1.71 8.02
N CYS A 147 16.59 0.43 7.73
CA CYS A 147 17.59 -0.50 7.22
C CYS A 147 18.17 -0.04 5.88
N ASN A 148 17.33 0.43 4.97
CA ASN A 148 17.79 0.93 3.67
C ASN A 148 18.66 2.18 3.81
N ILE A 149 18.30 3.10 4.70
CA ILE A 149 19.14 4.27 5.01
C ILE A 149 20.51 3.83 5.51
N ILE A 150 20.55 2.90 6.46
CA ILE A 150 21.81 2.44 7.06
C ILE A 150 22.68 1.70 6.04
N ASP A 151 22.09 0.80 5.27
CA ASP A 151 22.84 -0.11 4.39
C ASP A 151 23.24 0.54 3.05
N SER A 152 22.58 1.60 2.62
CA SER A 152 22.90 2.26 1.34
C SER A 152 24.04 3.27 1.50
N PRO A 153 25.12 3.13 0.74
CA PRO A 153 26.20 4.12 0.72
C PRO A 153 25.81 5.44 -0.01
N ASP A 154 24.71 5.41 -0.77
CA ASP A 154 24.25 6.52 -1.58
C ASP A 154 23.19 7.39 -0.87
N ILE A 155 22.74 6.97 0.31
CA ILE A 155 21.76 7.70 1.11
C ILE A 155 22.49 8.47 2.22
N VAL A 156 22.11 9.73 2.41
CA VAL A 156 22.63 10.63 3.45
C VAL A 156 21.45 11.24 4.21
N ILE A 157 21.59 11.41 5.52
CA ILE A 157 20.65 12.17 6.35
C ILE A 157 21.26 13.54 6.61
N VAL A 158 20.50 14.60 6.34
CA VAL A 158 20.91 15.98 6.60
C VAL A 158 19.85 16.62 7.49
N GLY A 159 20.29 17.23 8.59
CA GLY A 159 19.42 17.90 9.55
C GLY A 159 19.97 19.27 9.96
N GLY A 160 19.10 20.16 10.39
CA GLY A 160 19.46 21.50 10.86
C GLY A 160 18.24 22.36 11.14
N SER A 161 18.46 23.64 11.45
CA SER A 161 17.41 24.62 11.61
C SER A 161 16.71 24.90 10.28
N ASP A 162 15.39 25.04 10.30
CA ASP A 162 14.61 25.49 9.15
C ASP A 162 14.76 26.99 8.84
N GLU A 163 15.35 27.74 9.78
CA GLU A 163 15.72 29.15 9.58
C GLU A 163 17.10 29.30 8.91
N ALA A 164 17.87 28.22 8.82
CA ALA A 164 19.19 28.20 8.19
C ALA A 164 19.11 27.53 6.82
N ASP A 165 19.74 28.12 5.82
CA ASP A 165 19.81 27.60 4.46
C ASP A 165 20.65 26.29 4.35
N PHE A 166 21.30 25.89 5.46
CA PHE A 166 22.23 24.76 5.50
C PHE A 166 21.67 23.47 4.90
N VAL A 167 20.45 23.07 5.29
CA VAL A 167 19.86 21.81 4.78
C VAL A 167 19.63 21.93 3.29
N TYR A 168 19.05 23.04 2.83
CA TYR A 168 18.73 23.27 1.43
C TYR A 168 19.98 23.38 0.56
N ASP A 169 20.99 24.10 1.04
CA ASP A 169 22.28 24.25 0.33
C ASP A 169 23.05 22.93 0.30
N THR A 170 22.98 22.15 1.39
CA THR A 170 23.68 20.85 1.49
C THR A 170 23.06 19.80 0.58
N ILE A 171 21.74 19.81 0.40
CA ILE A 171 21.03 18.85 -0.47
C ILE A 171 20.87 19.34 -1.90
N ASP A 172 21.38 20.51 -2.25
CA ASP A 172 21.32 21.02 -3.62
C ASP A 172 21.93 20.02 -4.61
N GLY A 173 21.16 19.67 -5.61
CA GLY A 173 21.52 18.64 -6.58
C GLY A 173 21.37 17.19 -6.11
N CYS A 174 20.91 16.93 -4.88
CA CYS A 174 20.50 15.61 -4.42
C CYS A 174 19.05 15.30 -4.80
N ASP A 175 18.75 14.00 -4.94
CA ASP A 175 17.35 13.54 -5.07
C ASP A 175 16.79 13.31 -3.66
N GLU A 176 15.85 14.15 -3.23
CA GLU A 176 15.20 13.98 -1.92
C GLU A 176 14.37 12.69 -1.90
N ILE A 177 14.58 11.88 -0.88
CA ILE A 177 13.82 10.64 -0.68
C ILE A 177 12.54 11.00 0.07
N SER A 178 11.41 10.96 -0.63
CA SER A 178 10.13 11.00 0.05
C SER A 178 9.89 9.70 0.84
N SER A 179 9.14 9.76 1.93
CA SER A 179 8.75 8.58 2.69
C SER A 179 8.09 7.51 1.83
N SER A 180 7.33 7.90 0.80
CA SER A 180 6.72 6.99 -0.17
C SER A 180 7.71 6.27 -1.08
N PHE A 181 8.90 6.83 -1.30
CA PHE A 181 9.94 6.27 -2.16
C PHE A 181 10.86 5.28 -1.43
N SER A 182 10.97 5.46 -0.13
CA SER A 182 11.88 4.71 0.72
C SER A 182 11.55 3.24 0.84
N TYR A 183 10.34 2.83 0.42
CA TYR A 183 9.90 1.44 0.45
C TYR A 183 10.42 0.60 -0.72
N MET A 184 10.81 1.22 -1.81
CA MET A 184 11.20 0.48 -3.00
C MET A 184 12.72 0.27 -3.05
N LYS A 185 13.20 -0.90 -2.61
CA LYS A 185 14.62 -1.28 -2.73
C LYS A 185 15.11 -1.34 -4.17
N ASN A 186 14.24 -1.79 -5.08
CA ASN A 186 14.58 -1.96 -6.48
C ASN A 186 13.40 -1.52 -7.34
N ILE A 187 13.50 -0.37 -7.97
CA ILE A 187 12.58 0.01 -9.03
C ILE A 187 12.94 -0.83 -10.25
N THR A 188 12.03 -1.73 -10.61
CA THR A 188 12.21 -2.63 -11.76
C THR A 188 11.63 -2.06 -13.03
N GLU A 189 10.65 -1.16 -12.91
CA GLU A 189 9.95 -0.61 -14.06
C GLU A 189 9.37 0.76 -13.74
N LYS A 190 9.45 1.69 -14.71
CA LYS A 190 8.85 3.03 -14.66
C LYS A 190 7.99 3.24 -15.89
N ILE A 191 6.70 3.41 -15.69
CA ILE A 191 5.70 3.56 -16.75
C ILE A 191 5.08 4.95 -16.68
N LYS A 192 5.02 5.64 -17.81
CA LYS A 192 4.28 6.89 -17.89
C LYS A 192 2.80 6.60 -18.13
N ASN A 193 1.92 7.17 -17.29
CA ASN A 193 0.47 7.09 -17.46
C ASN A 193 -0.14 8.50 -17.40
N GLY A 194 -0.49 9.03 -18.55
CA GLY A 194 -0.99 10.40 -18.63
C GLY A 194 0.08 11.42 -18.22
N ASN A 195 -0.18 12.20 -17.16
CA ASN A 195 0.72 13.25 -16.67
C ASN A 195 1.59 12.84 -15.46
N TYR A 196 1.59 11.56 -15.08
CA TYR A 196 2.37 11.03 -13.96
C TYR A 196 3.08 9.72 -14.34
N TYR A 197 3.88 9.18 -13.42
CA TYR A 197 4.53 7.90 -13.60
C TYR A 197 4.04 6.89 -12.58
N ILE A 198 3.99 5.62 -12.98
CA ILE A 198 3.80 4.47 -12.13
C ILE A 198 5.16 3.79 -12.00
N LEU A 199 5.60 3.57 -10.78
CA LEU A 199 6.81 2.83 -10.46
C LEU A 199 6.42 1.46 -9.94
N TYR A 200 7.02 0.43 -10.52
CA TYR A 200 6.96 -0.92 -9.99
C TYR A 200 8.32 -1.27 -9.41
N GLY A 201 8.32 -1.88 -8.24
CA GLY A 201 9.53 -2.25 -7.56
C GLY A 201 9.27 -3.36 -6.55
N SER A 202 10.25 -3.62 -5.72
CA SER A 202 10.11 -4.58 -4.64
C SER A 202 10.76 -4.05 -3.38
N THR A 203 10.09 -4.23 -2.26
CA THR A 203 10.69 -4.21 -0.94
C THR A 203 10.96 -5.65 -0.54
N TYR A 204 12.18 -5.97 -0.16
CA TYR A 204 12.60 -7.33 0.20
C TYR A 204 11.92 -8.45 -0.65
N ASN A 205 10.73 -8.92 -0.28
CA ASN A 205 9.99 -9.98 -0.98
C ASN A 205 8.60 -9.55 -1.47
N GLN A 206 8.23 -8.28 -1.32
CA GLN A 206 6.93 -7.77 -1.78
C GLN A 206 7.12 -6.90 -3.01
N LYS A 207 6.31 -7.16 -4.03
CA LYS A 207 6.19 -6.29 -5.19
C LYS A 207 5.26 -5.14 -4.84
N GLU A 208 5.68 -3.92 -5.15
CA GLU A 208 4.93 -2.72 -4.85
C GLU A 208 4.75 -1.85 -6.08
N LYS A 209 3.70 -1.05 -6.03
CA LYS A 209 3.36 -0.06 -7.05
C LYS A 209 3.18 1.30 -6.39
N VAL A 210 3.88 2.31 -6.88
CA VAL A 210 3.79 3.68 -6.39
C VAL A 210 3.51 4.64 -7.55
N ARG A 211 2.63 5.62 -7.32
CA ARG A 211 2.41 6.72 -8.26
C ARG A 211 3.36 7.87 -7.97
N LEU A 212 4.04 8.33 -8.99
CA LEU A 212 4.95 9.45 -8.93
C LEU A 212 4.37 10.64 -9.70
N GLN A 213 4.01 11.69 -8.98
CA GLN A 213 3.54 12.94 -9.59
C GLN A 213 4.74 13.72 -10.12
N VAL A 214 4.62 14.21 -11.36
CA VAL A 214 5.62 15.12 -11.94
C VAL A 214 5.27 16.55 -11.56
N ASP A 215 6.30 17.34 -11.23
CA ASP A 215 6.25 18.69 -10.70
C ASP A 215 5.19 19.62 -11.32
N SER A 216 4.63 20.50 -10.47
CA SER A 216 3.71 21.60 -10.80
C SER A 216 2.29 21.25 -11.29
N ILE A 217 1.93 19.98 -11.41
CA ILE A 217 0.59 19.58 -11.86
C ILE A 217 -0.21 19.15 -10.61
N PRO A 218 -1.31 19.82 -10.26
CA PRO A 218 -2.02 19.56 -9.00
C PRO A 218 -2.71 18.19 -8.97
N ASP A 219 -3.05 17.61 -10.12
CA ASP A 219 -3.81 16.38 -10.22
C ASP A 219 -3.09 15.33 -11.08
N MET A 220 -3.05 14.08 -10.62
CA MET A 220 -2.63 12.95 -11.44
C MET A 220 -3.79 12.53 -12.35
N ILE A 221 -3.60 12.66 -13.65
CA ILE A 221 -4.62 12.34 -14.66
C ILE A 221 -4.14 11.16 -15.48
N PRO A 222 -4.68 9.95 -15.26
CA PRO A 222 -4.32 8.76 -16.03
C PRO A 222 -4.84 8.82 -17.47
N GLU A 223 -4.05 8.30 -18.39
CA GLU A 223 -4.47 8.01 -19.77
C GLU A 223 -5.15 6.65 -19.87
N TYR A 224 -4.63 5.66 -19.13
CA TYR A 224 -5.15 4.29 -19.07
C TYR A 224 -5.52 3.93 -17.64
N PRO A 225 -6.50 3.03 -17.44
CA PRO A 225 -6.79 2.50 -16.11
C PRO A 225 -5.60 1.65 -15.60
N GLU A 226 -5.28 1.82 -14.33
CA GLU A 226 -4.24 1.02 -13.68
C GLU A 226 -4.76 -0.34 -13.20
N LEU A 227 -6.06 -0.40 -12.91
CA LEU A 227 -6.78 -1.58 -12.45
C LEU A 227 -8.05 -1.75 -13.28
N VAL A 228 -8.29 -2.97 -13.70
CA VAL A 228 -9.53 -3.37 -14.36
C VAL A 228 -10.15 -4.54 -13.60
N ASP A 229 -11.29 -4.30 -12.99
CA ASP A 229 -12.14 -5.40 -12.57
C ASP A 229 -12.79 -6.00 -13.80
N MET A 230 -12.42 -7.22 -14.17
CA MET A 230 -12.92 -7.87 -15.39
C MET A 230 -13.78 -9.07 -15.06
N LYS A 231 -15.05 -8.97 -15.42
CA LYS A 231 -16.00 -10.09 -15.33
C LYS A 231 -15.85 -10.96 -16.57
N ILE A 232 -15.31 -12.16 -16.39
CA ILE A 232 -15.13 -13.14 -17.46
C ILE A 232 -16.23 -14.19 -17.51
N THR A 233 -17.01 -14.34 -16.45
CA THR A 233 -18.09 -15.32 -16.37
C THR A 233 -19.20 -14.88 -15.43
N ASN A 234 -20.43 -15.34 -15.71
CA ASN A 234 -21.57 -15.31 -14.81
C ASN A 234 -21.83 -16.67 -14.14
N ALA A 235 -21.08 -17.72 -14.51
CA ALA A 235 -21.24 -19.04 -13.92
C ALA A 235 -20.67 -19.08 -12.51
N CYS A 236 -21.46 -19.59 -11.55
CA CYS A 236 -21.04 -19.73 -10.16
C CYS A 236 -21.94 -20.72 -9.43
N GLU A 237 -21.36 -21.67 -8.73
CA GLU A 237 -22.07 -22.71 -7.98
C GLU A 237 -22.36 -22.34 -6.51
N HIS A 238 -21.68 -21.31 -5.99
CA HIS A 238 -21.70 -20.98 -4.55
C HIS A 238 -23.01 -20.38 -4.04
N ASN A 239 -23.83 -19.79 -4.89
CA ASN A 239 -25.14 -19.22 -4.56
C ASN A 239 -25.16 -18.30 -3.30
N CYS A 240 -24.12 -17.48 -3.08
CA CYS A 240 -24.01 -16.57 -1.94
C CYS A 240 -25.21 -15.62 -1.86
N PRO A 241 -25.86 -15.43 -0.70
CA PRO A 241 -27.01 -14.53 -0.55
C PRO A 241 -26.64 -13.06 -0.80
N PHE A 242 -25.41 -12.67 -0.54
CA PHE A 242 -24.88 -11.31 -0.73
C PHE A 242 -24.19 -11.11 -2.09
N CYS A 243 -24.40 -12.00 -3.05
CA CYS A 243 -23.75 -11.87 -4.37
C CYS A 243 -24.32 -10.69 -5.15
N TYR A 244 -23.53 -9.64 -5.28
CA TYR A 244 -23.90 -8.41 -5.99
C TYR A 244 -23.97 -8.60 -7.52
N MET A 245 -23.33 -9.65 -8.07
CA MET A 245 -23.37 -10.01 -9.49
C MET A 245 -24.57 -10.90 -9.86
N ALA A 246 -25.28 -11.45 -8.87
CA ALA A 246 -26.37 -12.42 -9.07
C ALA A 246 -25.98 -13.62 -9.96
N SER A 247 -24.72 -14.06 -9.89
CA SER A 247 -24.18 -15.18 -10.67
C SER A 247 -24.91 -16.49 -10.35
N THR A 248 -25.06 -17.36 -11.35
CA THR A 248 -25.83 -18.62 -11.27
C THR A 248 -25.02 -19.78 -11.86
N PRO A 249 -25.34 -21.04 -11.54
CA PRO A 249 -24.63 -22.19 -12.11
C PRO A 249 -24.65 -22.24 -13.65
N ASN A 250 -25.74 -21.75 -14.27
CA ASN A 250 -25.91 -21.71 -15.72
C ASN A 250 -25.53 -20.35 -16.34
N GLY A 251 -24.68 -19.56 -15.65
CA GLY A 251 -24.23 -18.27 -16.13
C GLY A 251 -23.41 -18.39 -17.42
N LYS A 252 -23.47 -17.37 -18.25
CA LYS A 252 -22.69 -17.30 -19.50
C LYS A 252 -21.24 -16.99 -19.23
N HIS A 253 -20.37 -17.50 -20.08
CA HIS A 253 -18.95 -17.13 -20.15
C HIS A 253 -18.73 -16.09 -21.25
N SER A 254 -17.69 -15.30 -21.11
CA SER A 254 -17.19 -14.43 -22.17
C SER A 254 -16.51 -15.26 -23.28
N ASN A 255 -16.39 -14.66 -24.45
CA ASN A 255 -15.64 -15.27 -25.54
C ASN A 255 -14.13 -15.01 -25.36
N LEU A 256 -13.31 -16.03 -25.59
CA LEU A 256 -11.87 -15.93 -25.43
C LEU A 256 -11.22 -14.88 -26.36
N ASN A 257 -11.68 -14.81 -27.62
CA ASN A 257 -11.13 -13.86 -28.59
C ASN A 257 -11.45 -12.42 -28.20
N ASP A 258 -12.66 -12.18 -27.67
CA ASP A 258 -13.06 -10.87 -27.17
C ASP A 258 -12.16 -10.43 -26.00
N ILE A 259 -11.87 -11.35 -25.07
CA ILE A 259 -10.93 -11.08 -23.96
C ILE A 259 -9.53 -10.75 -24.49
N TYR A 260 -9.03 -11.52 -25.46
CA TYR A 260 -7.73 -11.26 -26.06
C TYR A 260 -7.70 -9.90 -26.74
N GLU A 261 -8.74 -9.56 -27.48
CA GLU A 261 -8.82 -8.26 -28.14
C GLU A 261 -8.88 -7.13 -27.11
N ILE A 262 -9.70 -7.23 -26.05
CA ILE A 262 -9.74 -6.24 -24.95
C ILE A 262 -8.34 -6.06 -24.35
N ILE A 263 -7.68 -7.12 -23.94
CA ILE A 263 -6.37 -7.06 -23.29
C ILE A 263 -5.32 -6.42 -24.20
N SER A 264 -5.36 -6.71 -25.51
CA SER A 264 -4.42 -6.15 -26.49
C SER A 264 -4.50 -4.63 -26.66
N LYS A 265 -5.60 -4.01 -26.22
CA LYS A 265 -5.80 -2.54 -26.30
C LYS A 265 -5.12 -1.78 -25.17
N PHE A 266 -4.67 -2.45 -24.13
CA PHE A 266 -3.94 -1.81 -23.04
C PHE A 266 -2.48 -1.56 -23.44
N LYS A 267 -2.03 -0.32 -23.31
CA LYS A 267 -0.67 0.11 -23.73
C LYS A 267 0.29 0.28 -22.57
N ILE A 268 -0.21 0.14 -21.36
CA ILE A 268 0.59 0.15 -20.13
C ILE A 268 0.35 -1.12 -19.35
N LYS A 269 1.27 -1.46 -18.48
CA LYS A 269 1.10 -2.56 -17.52
C LYS A 269 -0.11 -2.27 -16.63
N THR A 270 -1.13 -3.08 -16.77
CA THR A 270 -2.42 -2.96 -16.08
C THR A 270 -2.66 -4.19 -15.21
N GLU A 271 -3.31 -3.98 -14.08
CA GLU A 271 -3.74 -5.03 -13.17
C GLU A 271 -5.16 -5.46 -13.53
N PHE A 272 -5.35 -6.74 -13.85
CA PHE A 272 -6.64 -7.35 -14.15
C PHE A 272 -7.09 -8.19 -12.95
N ALA A 273 -8.12 -7.73 -12.25
CA ALA A 273 -8.81 -8.49 -11.22
C ALA A 273 -9.96 -9.28 -11.88
N LEU A 274 -9.69 -10.54 -12.15
CA LEU A 274 -10.67 -11.42 -12.78
C LEU A 274 -11.73 -11.85 -11.79
N GLY A 275 -13.00 -11.69 -12.19
CA GLY A 275 -14.13 -11.93 -11.33
C GLY A 275 -15.42 -12.19 -12.11
N GLY A 276 -16.55 -11.88 -11.44
CA GLY A 276 -17.90 -12.09 -11.91
C GLY A 276 -18.57 -13.23 -11.16
N GLY A 277 -18.64 -14.43 -11.74
CA GLY A 277 -18.96 -15.67 -11.05
C GLY A 277 -17.72 -16.35 -10.46
N ASN A 278 -17.68 -17.67 -10.47
CA ASN A 278 -16.45 -18.42 -10.16
C ASN A 278 -15.58 -18.49 -11.42
N VAL A 279 -14.46 -17.79 -11.40
CA VAL A 279 -13.55 -17.67 -12.56
C VAL A 279 -12.99 -19.03 -13.00
N LEU A 280 -12.87 -20.00 -12.08
CA LEU A 280 -12.37 -21.34 -12.36
C LEU A 280 -13.32 -22.16 -13.24
N LEU A 281 -14.60 -21.77 -13.35
CA LEU A 281 -15.57 -22.38 -14.23
C LEU A 281 -15.47 -21.89 -15.68
N HIS A 282 -14.66 -20.87 -15.95
CA HIS A 282 -14.46 -20.42 -17.33
C HIS A 282 -13.64 -21.47 -18.09
N PRO A 283 -14.12 -21.99 -19.25
CA PRO A 283 -13.46 -23.10 -19.96
C PRO A 283 -12.03 -22.78 -20.43
N ASP A 284 -11.73 -21.50 -20.62
CA ASP A 284 -10.42 -21.02 -21.09
C ASP A 284 -9.69 -20.23 -20.01
N PHE A 285 -9.93 -20.49 -18.72
CA PHE A 285 -9.32 -19.76 -17.60
C PHE A 285 -7.78 -19.75 -17.70
N ASP A 286 -7.19 -20.90 -17.97
CA ASP A 286 -5.74 -21.07 -18.11
C ASP A 286 -5.16 -20.20 -19.23
N LYS A 287 -5.85 -20.14 -20.38
CA LYS A 287 -5.45 -19.33 -21.52
C LYS A 287 -5.56 -17.82 -21.24
N ILE A 288 -6.60 -17.41 -20.53
CA ILE A 288 -6.83 -16.00 -20.17
C ILE A 288 -5.70 -15.50 -19.25
N VAL A 289 -5.43 -16.19 -18.12
CA VAL A 289 -4.39 -15.74 -17.18
C VAL A 289 -3.00 -15.79 -17.80
N ARG A 290 -2.75 -16.79 -18.66
CA ARG A 290 -1.52 -16.86 -19.45
C ARG A 290 -1.39 -15.67 -20.39
N TYR A 291 -2.46 -15.31 -21.13
CA TYR A 291 -2.42 -14.20 -22.09
C TYR A 291 -2.17 -12.86 -21.40
N ILE A 292 -2.82 -12.60 -20.24
CA ILE A 292 -2.54 -11.43 -19.42
C ILE A 292 -1.04 -11.36 -19.07
N LYS A 293 -0.47 -12.47 -18.62
CA LYS A 293 0.92 -12.52 -18.17
C LYS A 293 1.93 -12.33 -19.30
N ILE A 294 1.71 -12.94 -20.46
CA ILE A 294 2.64 -12.81 -21.60
C ILE A 294 2.61 -11.42 -22.24
N ASN A 295 1.52 -10.67 -22.05
CA ASN A 295 1.41 -9.26 -22.43
C ASN A 295 1.88 -8.30 -21.32
N GLU A 296 2.66 -8.81 -20.35
CA GLU A 296 3.30 -8.05 -19.27
C GLU A 296 2.30 -7.38 -18.30
N HIS A 297 1.05 -7.80 -18.30
CA HIS A 297 0.04 -7.37 -17.34
C HIS A 297 0.04 -8.25 -16.09
N ILE A 298 -0.73 -7.83 -15.07
CA ILE A 298 -0.86 -8.51 -13.79
C ILE A 298 -2.23 -9.17 -13.74
N ALA A 299 -2.27 -10.50 -13.51
CA ALA A 299 -3.52 -11.24 -13.32
C ALA A 299 -3.74 -11.52 -11.83
N ASN A 300 -4.88 -11.06 -11.31
CA ASN A 300 -5.38 -11.41 -9.98
C ASN A 300 -6.72 -12.11 -10.11
N ILE A 301 -7.01 -13.02 -9.19
CA ILE A 301 -8.27 -13.77 -9.15
C ILE A 301 -8.90 -13.69 -7.76
N THR A 302 -10.22 -13.80 -7.71
CA THR A 302 -10.94 -14.03 -6.47
C THR A 302 -11.58 -15.41 -6.52
N ILE A 303 -11.28 -16.23 -5.51
CA ILE A 303 -11.81 -17.57 -5.31
C ILE A 303 -12.38 -17.68 -3.89
N ARG A 304 -13.15 -18.74 -3.62
CA ARG A 304 -13.57 -19.09 -2.28
C ARG A 304 -12.65 -20.18 -1.70
N TYR A 305 -12.66 -20.31 -0.38
CA TYR A 305 -11.88 -21.33 0.32
C TYR A 305 -12.28 -22.77 -0.12
N ASP A 306 -13.54 -23.00 -0.49
CA ASP A 306 -14.05 -24.30 -0.96
C ASP A 306 -13.71 -24.59 -2.44
N ASP A 307 -13.19 -23.64 -3.19
CA ASP A 307 -12.63 -23.87 -4.54
C ASP A 307 -11.24 -24.53 -4.50
N ILE A 308 -10.58 -24.58 -3.35
CA ILE A 308 -9.23 -25.13 -3.19
C ILE A 308 -9.17 -26.60 -3.61
N ASP A 309 -10.20 -27.38 -3.30
CA ASP A 309 -10.29 -28.78 -3.72
C ASP A 309 -10.36 -28.91 -5.25
N THR A 310 -11.11 -28.02 -5.92
CA THR A 310 -11.14 -27.96 -7.38
C THR A 310 -9.77 -27.67 -7.97
N ILE A 311 -9.03 -26.73 -7.38
CA ILE A 311 -7.67 -26.38 -7.81
C ILE A 311 -6.73 -27.57 -7.63
N ASN A 312 -6.77 -28.22 -6.46
CA ASN A 312 -5.90 -29.36 -6.15
C ASN A 312 -6.17 -30.58 -7.03
N ASN A 313 -7.41 -30.77 -7.48
CA ASN A 313 -7.83 -31.89 -8.33
C ASN A 313 -7.76 -31.62 -9.84
N ASN A 314 -7.42 -30.37 -10.25
CA ASN A 314 -7.30 -29.99 -11.65
C ASN A 314 -5.91 -29.40 -11.94
N GLU A 315 -5.03 -30.23 -12.49
CA GLU A 315 -3.64 -29.87 -12.76
C GLU A 315 -3.51 -28.66 -13.70
N THR A 316 -4.41 -28.52 -14.68
CA THR A 316 -4.39 -27.37 -15.61
C THR A 316 -4.67 -26.05 -14.88
N ILE A 317 -5.69 -26.03 -14.03
CA ILE A 317 -6.05 -24.85 -13.22
C ILE A 317 -4.93 -24.53 -12.24
N LYS A 318 -4.43 -25.54 -11.53
CA LYS A 318 -3.35 -25.40 -10.57
C LYS A 318 -2.10 -24.80 -11.23
N ASP A 319 -1.64 -25.39 -12.33
CA ASP A 319 -0.49 -24.92 -13.11
C ASP A 319 -0.67 -23.48 -13.59
N ALA A 320 -1.87 -23.13 -14.06
CA ALA A 320 -2.20 -21.76 -14.49
C ALA A 320 -2.12 -20.76 -13.35
N ILE A 321 -2.63 -21.10 -12.17
CA ILE A 321 -2.54 -20.25 -10.97
C ILE A 321 -1.09 -20.11 -10.54
N GLU A 322 -0.35 -21.20 -10.43
CA GLU A 322 1.04 -21.19 -9.99
C GLU A 322 1.96 -20.38 -10.92
N LYS A 323 1.77 -20.44 -12.23
CA LYS A 323 2.64 -19.78 -13.21
C LYS A 323 2.23 -18.35 -13.56
N TYR A 324 0.93 -18.07 -13.67
CA TYR A 324 0.46 -16.85 -14.33
C TYR A 324 -0.33 -15.90 -13.42
N VAL A 325 -0.91 -16.36 -12.33
CA VAL A 325 -1.63 -15.51 -11.37
C VAL A 325 -0.64 -14.86 -10.41
N SER A 326 -0.78 -13.57 -10.14
CA SER A 326 0.07 -12.80 -9.23
C SER A 326 -0.56 -12.61 -7.85
N GLY A 327 -1.87 -12.40 -7.78
CA GLY A 327 -2.62 -12.18 -6.54
C GLY A 327 -3.87 -13.04 -6.45
N ILE A 328 -4.18 -13.48 -5.25
CA ILE A 328 -5.33 -14.32 -4.93
C ILE A 328 -6.11 -13.65 -3.79
N GLY A 329 -7.33 -13.23 -4.10
CA GLY A 329 -8.33 -12.89 -3.11
C GLY A 329 -9.06 -14.16 -2.68
N LEU A 330 -8.95 -14.53 -1.43
CA LEU A 330 -9.58 -15.72 -0.87
C LEU A 330 -10.79 -15.33 -0.03
N SER A 331 -11.98 -15.54 -0.55
CA SER A 331 -13.22 -15.24 0.16
C SER A 331 -13.47 -16.25 1.28
N VAL A 332 -13.55 -15.75 2.51
CA VAL A 332 -13.80 -16.52 3.73
C VAL A 332 -14.94 -15.88 4.52
N GLN A 333 -15.71 -16.69 5.23
CA GLN A 333 -16.84 -16.24 6.04
C GLN A 333 -16.71 -16.65 7.51
N LYS A 334 -15.84 -17.59 7.80
CA LYS A 334 -15.60 -18.13 9.15
C LYS A 334 -14.12 -18.37 9.38
N ALA A 335 -13.72 -18.33 10.62
CA ALA A 335 -12.35 -18.65 11.02
C ALA A 335 -11.93 -20.07 10.58
N ASN A 336 -12.88 -21.03 10.61
CA ASN A 336 -12.63 -22.39 10.12
C ASN A 336 -12.30 -22.44 8.61
N ASP A 337 -12.82 -21.52 7.80
CA ASP A 337 -12.48 -21.44 6.38
C ASP A 337 -11.00 -21.11 6.18
N VAL A 338 -10.44 -20.27 7.07
CA VAL A 338 -9.00 -19.95 7.10
C VAL A 338 -8.17 -21.18 7.49
N ASP A 339 -8.63 -21.95 8.50
CA ASP A 339 -7.95 -23.19 8.90
C ASP A 339 -7.88 -24.19 7.74
N VAL A 340 -8.97 -24.40 7.02
CA VAL A 340 -9.03 -25.26 5.83
C VAL A 340 -8.06 -24.76 4.74
N ALA A 341 -7.98 -23.45 4.54
CA ALA A 341 -7.18 -22.84 3.50
C ALA A 341 -5.68 -22.66 3.86
N THR A 342 -5.28 -22.91 5.10
CA THR A 342 -3.94 -22.57 5.61
C THR A 342 -2.80 -23.16 4.77
N VAL A 343 -2.93 -24.43 4.34
CA VAL A 343 -1.91 -25.08 3.49
C VAL A 343 -1.80 -24.38 2.15
N PHE A 344 -2.91 -24.12 1.50
CA PHE A 344 -2.95 -23.41 0.22
C PHE A 344 -2.38 -21.98 0.33
N ILE A 345 -2.79 -21.23 1.37
CA ILE A 345 -2.27 -19.89 1.64
C ILE A 345 -0.73 -19.93 1.71
N ASN A 346 -0.17 -20.84 2.51
CA ASN A 346 1.26 -20.95 2.66
C ASN A 346 1.97 -21.32 1.35
N GLN A 347 1.43 -22.26 0.57
CA GLN A 347 1.97 -22.64 -0.74
C GLN A 347 2.01 -21.44 -1.71
N MET A 348 0.93 -20.66 -1.79
CA MET A 348 0.86 -19.50 -2.68
C MET A 348 1.82 -18.39 -2.24
N LEU A 349 1.92 -18.14 -0.93
CA LEU A 349 2.88 -17.19 -0.39
C LEU A 349 4.34 -17.63 -0.63
N ASP A 350 4.64 -18.93 -0.56
CA ASP A 350 5.97 -19.48 -0.85
C ASP A 350 6.36 -19.37 -2.33
N LEU A 351 5.37 -19.39 -3.22
CA LEU A 351 5.54 -19.10 -4.65
C LEU A 351 5.65 -17.58 -4.94
N GLY A 352 5.71 -16.74 -3.90
CA GLY A 352 5.84 -15.28 -4.05
C GLY A 352 4.58 -14.59 -4.54
N LYS A 353 3.40 -15.20 -4.34
CA LYS A 353 2.12 -14.60 -4.70
C LYS A 353 1.56 -13.76 -3.56
N HIS A 354 0.74 -12.78 -3.91
CA HIS A 354 -0.04 -12.03 -2.94
C HIS A 354 -1.29 -12.84 -2.58
N VAL A 355 -1.53 -13.04 -1.29
CA VAL A 355 -2.76 -13.67 -0.79
C VAL A 355 -3.46 -12.72 0.17
N SER A 356 -4.73 -12.45 -0.08
CA SER A 356 -5.56 -11.57 0.75
C SER A 356 -6.87 -12.26 1.10
N LEU A 357 -7.19 -12.34 2.39
CA LEU A 357 -8.49 -12.80 2.86
C LEU A 357 -9.54 -11.73 2.56
N HIS A 358 -10.53 -12.05 1.76
CA HIS A 358 -11.64 -11.17 1.43
C HIS A 358 -12.81 -11.44 2.38
N ILE A 359 -13.20 -10.44 3.15
CA ILE A 359 -14.29 -10.54 4.11
C ILE A 359 -15.24 -9.34 4.00
N ILE A 360 -16.51 -9.57 4.30
CA ILE A 360 -17.56 -8.54 4.40
C ILE A 360 -17.99 -8.52 5.87
N PRO A 361 -17.39 -7.65 6.71
CA PRO A 361 -17.62 -7.68 8.16
C PRO A 361 -19.08 -7.49 8.55
N GLU A 362 -19.84 -6.68 7.78
CA GLU A 362 -21.28 -6.47 8.02
C GLU A 362 -22.10 -7.75 7.88
N MET A 363 -21.59 -8.75 7.13
CA MET A 363 -22.28 -10.01 6.87
C MET A 363 -21.90 -11.12 7.83
N ILE A 364 -20.63 -11.13 8.28
CA ILE A 364 -20.12 -12.20 9.12
C ILE A 364 -20.16 -11.87 10.62
N GLY A 365 -20.25 -10.58 10.96
CA GLY A 365 -20.29 -10.09 12.33
C GLY A 365 -18.91 -9.87 12.96
N VAL A 366 -18.94 -9.19 14.09
CA VAL A 366 -17.72 -8.70 14.77
C VAL A 366 -16.86 -9.85 15.28
N ASP A 367 -17.45 -10.80 16.01
CA ASP A 367 -16.71 -11.90 16.64
C ASP A 367 -16.03 -12.78 15.61
N GLU A 368 -16.71 -13.09 14.51
CA GLU A 368 -16.16 -13.90 13.43
C GLU A 368 -15.07 -13.15 12.67
N THR A 369 -15.24 -11.84 12.46
CA THR A 369 -14.20 -10.99 11.87
C THR A 369 -12.92 -11.04 12.69
N ILE A 370 -13.02 -10.87 14.02
CA ILE A 370 -11.87 -10.94 14.94
C ILE A 370 -11.22 -12.33 14.89
N ALA A 371 -12.03 -13.40 14.87
CA ALA A 371 -11.51 -14.75 14.79
C ALA A 371 -10.72 -15.00 13.50
N ILE A 372 -11.22 -14.52 12.34
CA ILE A 372 -10.51 -14.58 11.06
C ILE A 372 -9.19 -13.80 11.12
N LEU A 373 -9.19 -12.58 11.65
CA LEU A 373 -7.98 -11.76 11.78
C LEU A 373 -6.94 -12.42 12.70
N THR A 374 -7.40 -13.05 13.78
CA THR A 374 -6.52 -13.80 14.69
C THR A 374 -5.86 -14.97 13.96
N LYS A 375 -6.62 -15.76 13.20
CA LYS A 375 -6.08 -16.87 12.39
C LYS A 375 -5.07 -16.40 11.35
N MET A 376 -5.36 -15.30 10.67
CA MET A 376 -4.42 -14.67 9.73
C MET A 376 -3.11 -14.30 10.42
N ASN A 377 -3.19 -13.68 11.59
CA ASN A 377 -2.01 -13.32 12.39
C ASN A 377 -1.22 -14.55 12.81
N ASP A 378 -1.89 -15.65 13.20
CA ASP A 378 -1.23 -16.90 13.56
C ASP A 378 -0.48 -17.53 12.38
N ILE A 379 -1.07 -17.53 11.17
CA ILE A 379 -0.36 -17.93 9.94
C ILE A 379 0.88 -17.07 9.76
N ASN A 380 0.76 -15.75 9.84
CA ASN A 380 1.87 -14.83 9.64
C ASN A 380 2.99 -15.02 10.68
N LYS A 381 2.64 -15.18 11.96
CA LYS A 381 3.60 -15.49 13.04
C LYS A 381 4.35 -16.80 12.80
N GLN A 382 3.65 -17.87 12.40
CA GLN A 382 4.27 -19.16 12.09
C GLN A 382 5.22 -19.06 10.90
N ARG A 383 4.85 -18.32 9.87
CA ARG A 383 5.72 -18.09 8.70
C ARG A 383 7.01 -17.38 9.08
N VAL A 384 6.92 -16.35 9.91
CA VAL A 384 8.09 -15.63 10.42
C VAL A 384 8.97 -16.56 11.25
N ALA A 385 8.39 -17.34 12.16
CA ALA A 385 9.13 -18.28 13.01
C ALA A 385 9.88 -19.37 12.23
N ASN A 386 9.30 -19.85 11.14
CA ASN A 386 9.86 -20.97 10.35
C ASN A 386 10.99 -20.59 9.40
N LYS A 387 11.19 -19.31 9.07
CA LYS A 387 12.14 -18.84 8.05
C LYS A 387 13.40 -18.13 8.57
N ASN A 388 13.84 -18.38 9.81
CA ASN A 388 15.05 -17.77 10.40
C ASN A 388 15.15 -16.23 10.23
N TYR A 389 14.05 -15.55 10.47
CA TYR A 389 13.98 -14.16 10.86
C TYR A 389 14.39 -13.02 9.95
N ASP A 390 13.55 -12.68 9.04
CA ASP A 390 13.19 -11.28 8.86
C ASP A 390 11.66 -11.21 8.79
N PRO A 391 10.97 -10.70 9.81
CA PRO A 391 9.50 -10.57 9.78
C PRO A 391 9.02 -9.67 8.64
N TYR A 392 9.90 -8.88 8.05
CA TYR A 392 9.63 -7.96 6.94
C TYR A 392 9.98 -8.54 5.58
N ALA A 393 10.93 -9.49 5.51
CA ALA A 393 11.27 -10.20 4.29
C ALA A 393 10.31 -11.36 3.98
N THR A 394 9.41 -11.70 4.91
CA THR A 394 8.49 -12.83 4.75
C THR A 394 7.19 -12.34 4.11
N ASN A 395 6.87 -12.88 2.92
CA ASN A 395 5.59 -12.63 2.29
C ASN A 395 4.43 -13.08 3.20
N ARG A 396 3.45 -12.18 3.44
CA ARG A 396 2.41 -12.35 4.45
C ARG A 396 1.03 -12.44 3.83
N CYS A 397 0.15 -13.19 4.49
CA CYS A 397 -1.28 -13.13 4.24
C CYS A 397 -1.82 -11.79 4.73
N LYS A 398 -2.60 -11.12 3.89
CA LYS A 398 -3.27 -9.84 4.18
C LYS A 398 -4.76 -10.04 4.33
N VAL A 399 -5.46 -9.01 4.78
CA VAL A 399 -6.93 -8.95 4.76
C VAL A 399 -7.40 -7.79 3.90
N LEU A 400 -8.51 -7.98 3.19
CA LEU A 400 -9.25 -6.94 2.49
C LEU A 400 -10.68 -6.90 3.04
N PHE A 401 -11.02 -5.80 3.68
CA PHE A 401 -12.41 -5.51 4.07
C PHE A 401 -13.18 -5.00 2.86
N LEU A 402 -14.21 -5.73 2.50
CA LEU A 402 -15.12 -5.38 1.43
C LEU A 402 -16.40 -4.78 2.03
N GLY A 403 -16.85 -3.67 1.48
CA GLY A 403 -18.17 -3.13 1.79
C GLY A 403 -19.28 -3.95 1.12
N LEU A 404 -20.44 -4.02 1.78
CA LEU A 404 -21.61 -4.71 1.19
C LEU A 404 -22.15 -3.92 -0.01
N LYS A 405 -22.00 -4.49 -1.21
CA LYS A 405 -22.51 -3.92 -2.46
C LYS A 405 -23.98 -4.29 -2.64
N GLN A 406 -24.88 -3.34 -2.42
CA GLN A 406 -26.33 -3.54 -2.46
C GLN A 406 -26.88 -3.63 -3.90
N SER A 407 -26.43 -4.61 -4.65
CA SER A 407 -26.91 -4.94 -5.99
C SER A 407 -27.09 -6.46 -6.16
N GLY A 408 -27.62 -6.92 -7.27
CA GLY A 408 -27.87 -8.32 -7.51
C GLY A 408 -28.74 -8.98 -6.42
N ARG A 409 -28.28 -10.09 -5.83
CA ARG A 409 -29.00 -10.75 -4.71
C ARG A 409 -28.92 -9.97 -3.40
N ALA A 410 -27.91 -9.12 -3.24
CA ALA A 410 -27.76 -8.29 -2.06
C ALA A 410 -28.64 -7.02 -2.04
N LYS A 411 -29.40 -6.74 -3.10
CA LYS A 411 -30.16 -5.48 -3.28
C LYS A 411 -31.05 -5.12 -2.09
N ASN A 412 -31.69 -6.11 -1.48
CA ASN A 412 -32.61 -5.92 -0.36
C ASN A 412 -32.13 -6.64 0.90
N LEU A 413 -30.84 -6.94 0.99
CA LEU A 413 -30.29 -7.66 2.12
C LEU A 413 -30.14 -6.69 3.31
N GLU A 414 -30.83 -7.01 4.39
CA GLU A 414 -30.66 -6.27 5.65
C GLU A 414 -29.28 -6.58 6.25
N HIS A 415 -28.60 -5.55 6.69
CA HIS A 415 -27.32 -5.67 7.36
C HIS A 415 -27.19 -4.57 8.43
N LYS A 416 -26.32 -4.79 9.38
CA LYS A 416 -26.02 -3.83 10.45
C LYS A 416 -24.66 -3.20 10.17
N LEU A 417 -24.65 -1.87 10.16
CA LEU A 417 -23.41 -1.13 10.08
C LEU A 417 -22.57 -1.37 11.34
N LEU A 418 -21.26 -1.36 11.14
CA LEU A 418 -20.28 -1.47 12.23
C LEU A 418 -20.22 -0.16 13.00
N SER A 419 -20.01 -0.25 14.31
CA SER A 419 -19.68 0.93 15.12
C SER A 419 -18.21 1.29 14.96
N GLU A 420 -17.85 2.52 15.30
CA GLU A 420 -16.47 3.00 15.34
C GLU A 420 -15.58 2.13 16.23
N GLU A 421 -16.11 1.70 17.41
CA GLU A 421 -15.39 0.79 18.31
C GLU A 421 -15.08 -0.56 17.65
N ASN A 422 -15.97 -1.06 16.78
CA ASN A 422 -15.72 -2.30 16.02
C ASN A 422 -14.62 -2.09 14.96
N LEU A 423 -14.64 -0.94 14.27
CA LEU A 423 -13.62 -0.60 13.28
C LEU A 423 -12.24 -0.45 13.94
N ASP A 424 -12.18 0.23 15.08
CA ASP A 424 -10.97 0.34 15.90
C ASP A 424 -10.45 -1.03 16.35
N LEU A 425 -11.36 -1.91 16.75
CA LEU A 425 -11.01 -3.25 17.18
C LEU A 425 -10.44 -4.07 16.02
N PHE A 426 -11.02 -3.97 14.82
CA PHE A 426 -10.50 -4.63 13.62
C PHE A 426 -9.13 -4.08 13.23
N ALA A 427 -8.95 -2.76 13.26
CA ALA A 427 -7.68 -2.13 12.98
C ALA A 427 -6.58 -2.62 13.93
N ARG A 428 -6.85 -2.61 15.23
CA ARG A 428 -5.91 -3.12 16.25
C ARG A 428 -5.64 -4.62 16.10
N THR A 429 -6.68 -5.44 15.88
CA THR A 429 -6.52 -6.89 15.75
C THR A 429 -5.72 -7.26 14.51
N SER A 430 -5.88 -6.54 13.41
CA SER A 430 -5.07 -6.73 12.19
C SER A 430 -3.65 -6.18 12.31
N GLY A 431 -3.30 -5.54 13.44
CA GLY A 431 -2.04 -4.83 13.62
C GLY A 431 -1.92 -3.62 12.68
N TYR A 432 -3.05 -2.98 12.37
CA TYR A 432 -3.18 -1.89 11.39
C TYR A 432 -2.73 -2.26 9.96
N GLN A 433 -2.69 -3.56 9.64
CA GLN A 433 -2.31 -4.08 8.33
C GLN A 433 -3.53 -4.68 7.61
N PHE A 434 -4.41 -3.82 7.14
CA PHE A 434 -5.58 -4.21 6.36
C PHE A 434 -5.71 -3.35 5.12
N ASN A 435 -6.34 -3.92 4.11
CA ASN A 435 -6.78 -3.21 2.92
C ASN A 435 -8.29 -3.03 2.98
N VAL A 436 -8.80 -2.05 2.25
CA VAL A 436 -10.23 -1.75 2.15
C VAL A 436 -10.60 -1.51 0.68
N ASP A 437 -11.80 -1.92 0.29
CA ASP A 437 -12.32 -1.55 -1.03
C ASP A 437 -13.07 -0.20 -0.97
N THR A 438 -13.34 0.36 -2.13
CA THR A 438 -14.01 1.65 -2.27
C THR A 438 -15.41 1.65 -1.62
N ALA A 439 -16.13 0.53 -1.65
CA ALA A 439 -17.44 0.42 -1.04
C ALA A 439 -17.35 0.50 0.49
N PHE A 440 -16.35 -0.14 1.10
CA PHE A 440 -16.10 -0.06 2.54
C PHE A 440 -15.69 1.35 2.97
N ILE A 441 -14.76 1.99 2.23
CA ILE A 441 -14.33 3.37 2.51
C ILE A 441 -15.54 4.32 2.50
N ASN A 442 -16.37 4.24 1.47
CA ASN A 442 -17.54 5.12 1.33
C ASN A 442 -18.60 4.88 2.42
N THR A 443 -18.70 3.66 2.92
CA THR A 443 -19.62 3.33 4.01
C THR A 443 -19.15 3.90 5.34
N TYR A 444 -17.85 3.91 5.58
CA TYR A 444 -17.23 4.33 6.85
C TYR A 444 -16.32 5.55 6.71
N GLU A 445 -16.63 6.45 5.78
CA GLU A 445 -15.80 7.63 5.46
C GLU A 445 -15.53 8.51 6.69
N ALA A 446 -16.52 8.67 7.57
CA ALA A 446 -16.39 9.46 8.80
C ALA A 446 -15.29 8.89 9.70
N TRP A 447 -15.28 7.58 9.93
CA TRP A 447 -14.24 6.91 10.72
C TRP A 447 -12.85 7.07 10.10
N PHE A 448 -12.73 6.88 8.77
CA PHE A 448 -11.46 7.06 8.09
C PHE A 448 -10.95 8.50 8.21
N THR A 449 -11.85 9.50 8.12
CA THR A 449 -11.50 10.91 8.23
C THR A 449 -11.07 11.26 9.66
N GLU A 450 -11.70 10.69 10.67
CA GLU A 450 -11.34 10.90 12.08
C GLU A 450 -10.01 10.22 12.42
N ALA A 451 -9.84 8.96 11.99
CA ALA A 451 -8.64 8.17 12.29
C ALA A 451 -7.38 8.67 11.58
N TYR A 452 -7.51 9.22 10.37
CA TYR A 452 -6.38 9.57 9.50
C TYR A 452 -6.33 11.05 9.11
N GLY A 453 -7.28 11.87 9.58
CA GLY A 453 -7.36 13.28 9.25
C GLY A 453 -7.68 13.54 7.77
N GLU A 454 -7.24 14.69 7.27
CA GLU A 454 -7.37 15.02 5.84
C GLU A 454 -6.41 14.20 4.96
N ASP A 455 -5.49 13.45 5.56
CA ASP A 455 -4.43 12.68 4.90
C ASP A 455 -4.90 11.32 4.35
N THR A 456 -6.14 11.24 3.91
CA THR A 456 -6.70 10.03 3.28
C THR A 456 -6.33 9.88 1.80
N PHE A 457 -5.31 10.57 1.32
CA PHE A 457 -4.87 10.55 -0.09
C PHE A 457 -4.41 9.15 -0.58
N PHE A 458 -4.00 8.27 0.33
CA PHE A 458 -3.64 6.89 0.03
C PHE A 458 -4.86 5.99 -0.21
N LEU A 459 -6.06 6.45 0.15
CA LEU A 459 -7.31 5.73 -0.09
C LEU A 459 -7.90 6.15 -1.43
N THR A 460 -8.15 5.19 -2.30
CA THR A 460 -8.92 5.43 -3.53
C THR A 460 -10.41 5.47 -3.16
N LYS A 461 -10.95 6.68 -3.02
CA LYS A 461 -12.36 6.90 -2.62
C LYS A 461 -13.36 6.75 -3.77
N TYR A 462 -12.90 6.87 -5.00
CA TYR A 462 -13.77 6.98 -6.17
C TYR A 462 -13.49 5.90 -7.21
N GLU A 463 -14.55 5.17 -7.53
CA GLU A 463 -14.55 4.28 -8.69
C GLU A 463 -14.43 5.09 -9.98
N GLY A 464 -13.74 4.57 -10.96
CA GLY A 464 -13.56 5.25 -12.26
C GLY A 464 -12.44 6.29 -12.27
N GLU A 465 -11.76 6.56 -11.16
CA GLU A 465 -10.65 7.52 -11.10
C GLU A 465 -9.36 6.93 -11.71
N TYR A 466 -8.95 5.75 -11.24
CA TYR A 466 -7.78 5.01 -11.73
C TYR A 466 -8.13 3.59 -12.18
N SER A 467 -9.38 3.22 -12.05
CA SER A 467 -9.89 1.89 -12.33
C SER A 467 -11.14 1.95 -13.22
N MET A 468 -11.48 0.83 -13.81
CA MET A 468 -12.74 0.63 -14.51
C MET A 468 -13.22 -0.81 -14.35
N PHE A 469 -14.51 -1.05 -14.57
CA PHE A 469 -15.09 -2.38 -14.65
C PHE A 469 -15.40 -2.74 -16.09
N ILE A 470 -15.01 -3.94 -16.51
CA ILE A 470 -15.35 -4.52 -17.82
C ILE A 470 -16.21 -5.77 -17.62
N ASP A 471 -17.44 -5.75 -18.12
CA ASP A 471 -18.26 -6.94 -18.28
C ASP A 471 -17.96 -7.57 -19.66
N ALA A 472 -16.97 -8.46 -19.71
CA ALA A 472 -16.58 -9.11 -20.95
C ALA A 472 -17.65 -10.11 -21.47
N VAL A 473 -18.62 -10.50 -20.64
CA VAL A 473 -19.77 -11.31 -21.07
C VAL A 473 -20.77 -10.49 -21.87
N LYS A 474 -20.90 -9.19 -21.56
CA LYS A 474 -21.76 -8.23 -22.27
C LYS A 474 -21.02 -7.35 -23.27
N MET A 475 -19.70 -7.36 -23.24
CA MET A 475 -18.83 -6.44 -23.99
C MET A 475 -19.13 -4.97 -23.68
N GLN A 476 -19.23 -4.65 -22.40
CA GLN A 476 -19.51 -3.31 -21.90
C GLN A 476 -18.56 -2.92 -20.77
N ALA A 477 -18.23 -1.63 -20.71
CA ALA A 477 -17.44 -1.00 -19.66
C ALA A 477 -18.30 -0.10 -18.77
N TYR A 478 -17.98 -0.06 -17.47
CA TYR A 478 -18.69 0.71 -16.45
C TYR A 478 -17.69 1.36 -15.48
N THR A 479 -18.18 2.32 -14.72
CA THR A 479 -17.42 2.93 -13.62
C THR A 479 -17.04 1.92 -12.55
N SER A 480 -18.00 1.07 -12.16
CA SER A 480 -17.82 0.04 -11.14
C SER A 480 -18.63 -1.22 -11.44
N SER A 481 -18.31 -2.29 -10.71
CA SER A 481 -18.96 -3.60 -10.88
C SER A 481 -20.39 -3.69 -10.30
N TYR A 482 -20.84 -2.68 -9.57
CA TYR A 482 -22.13 -2.70 -8.85
C TYR A 482 -23.03 -1.49 -9.11
N LYS A 483 -22.55 -0.50 -9.86
CA LYS A 483 -23.36 0.63 -10.31
C LYS A 483 -23.76 0.42 -11.76
N ASP A 484 -25.06 0.48 -12.04
CA ASP A 484 -25.56 0.50 -13.41
C ASP A 484 -25.68 1.98 -13.85
N ASP A 485 -24.59 2.50 -14.39
CA ASP A 485 -24.43 3.87 -14.86
C ASP A 485 -24.59 4.00 -16.39
N GLY A 486 -25.24 3.00 -17.00
CA GLY A 486 -25.41 2.93 -18.44
C GLY A 486 -24.10 2.61 -19.15
N GLY A 487 -23.75 1.33 -19.20
CA GLY A 487 -22.49 0.82 -19.74
C GLY A 487 -22.11 1.37 -21.12
N ILE A 488 -20.83 1.49 -21.36
CA ILE A 488 -20.25 1.92 -22.63
C ILE A 488 -19.95 0.66 -23.43
N ASP A 489 -20.54 0.51 -24.62
CA ASP A 489 -20.23 -0.59 -25.51
C ASP A 489 -18.75 -0.59 -25.90
N LEU A 490 -18.10 -1.72 -25.73
CA LEU A 490 -16.70 -1.88 -26.11
C LEU A 490 -16.54 -2.05 -27.63
N TYR A 491 -17.55 -2.57 -28.32
CA TYR A 491 -17.50 -2.65 -29.77
C TYR A 491 -17.75 -1.29 -30.45
N LYS A 492 -17.02 -1.06 -31.52
CA LYS A 492 -17.35 -0.07 -32.53
C LYS A 492 -17.77 -0.81 -33.79
N TYR A 493 -19.01 -0.55 -34.20
CA TYR A 493 -19.57 -1.11 -35.44
C TYR A 493 -19.13 -0.22 -36.60
N ASP A 494 -18.29 -0.76 -37.46
CA ASP A 494 -17.98 -0.14 -38.74
C ASP A 494 -18.63 -0.96 -39.87
N SER A 495 -18.88 -0.35 -41.02
CA SER A 495 -19.60 -1.00 -42.13
C SER A 495 -18.93 -2.26 -42.68
N GLU A 496 -17.66 -2.50 -42.34
CA GLU A 496 -16.92 -3.67 -42.82
C GLU A 496 -16.49 -4.65 -41.71
N TYR A 497 -16.18 -4.16 -40.49
CA TYR A 497 -15.71 -5.04 -39.38
C TYR A 497 -16.02 -4.43 -38.02
N ASP A 498 -16.47 -5.30 -37.10
CA ASP A 498 -16.59 -4.96 -35.68
C ASP A 498 -15.24 -5.07 -35.02
N TYR A 499 -14.83 -4.06 -34.24
CA TYR A 499 -13.60 -4.10 -33.47
C TYR A 499 -13.76 -3.46 -32.08
N VAL A 500 -12.92 -3.87 -31.13
CA VAL A 500 -12.91 -3.28 -29.80
C VAL A 500 -12.31 -1.88 -29.83
N LYS A 501 -13.02 -0.91 -29.23
CA LYS A 501 -12.59 0.49 -29.09
C LYS A 501 -11.26 0.58 -28.35
N ASP A 502 -10.54 1.67 -28.58
CA ASP A 502 -9.35 1.97 -27.76
C ASP A 502 -9.73 2.21 -26.31
N ILE A 503 -9.05 1.50 -25.40
CA ILE A 503 -9.38 1.52 -23.96
C ILE A 503 -9.20 2.89 -23.32
N ASN A 504 -8.23 3.68 -23.75
CA ASN A 504 -8.06 5.04 -23.26
C ASN A 504 -9.26 5.97 -23.62
N GLU A 505 -9.90 5.77 -24.76
CA GLU A 505 -11.11 6.50 -25.13
C GLU A 505 -12.29 6.11 -24.25
N VAL A 506 -12.49 4.79 -24.06
CA VAL A 506 -13.53 4.24 -23.18
C VAL A 506 -13.32 4.71 -21.74
N PHE A 507 -12.09 4.64 -21.24
CA PHE A 507 -11.76 5.09 -19.90
C PHE A 507 -11.92 6.60 -19.74
N GLY A 508 -11.53 7.39 -20.76
CA GLY A 508 -11.78 8.83 -20.81
C GLY A 508 -13.26 9.18 -20.73
N GLU A 509 -14.14 8.38 -21.35
CA GLU A 509 -15.60 8.56 -21.26
C GLU A 509 -16.11 8.24 -19.85
N ILE A 510 -15.65 7.15 -19.23
CA ILE A 510 -15.95 6.82 -17.83
C ILE A 510 -15.54 7.96 -16.89
N ARG A 511 -14.33 8.48 -17.05
CA ARG A 511 -13.83 9.60 -16.24
C ARG A 511 -14.70 10.84 -16.38
N ARG A 512 -15.09 11.22 -17.62
CA ARG A 512 -15.98 12.37 -17.86
C ARG A 512 -17.35 12.20 -17.21
N LYS A 513 -17.95 11.00 -17.32
CA LYS A 513 -19.25 10.69 -16.69
C LYS A 513 -19.20 10.86 -15.16
N ASN A 514 -18.03 10.65 -14.55
CA ASN A 514 -17.82 10.77 -13.10
C ASN A 514 -17.21 12.12 -12.68
N GLY A 515 -17.13 13.10 -13.58
CA GLY A 515 -16.61 14.43 -13.27
C GLY A 515 -15.08 14.52 -13.11
N PHE A 516 -14.34 13.48 -13.49
CA PHE A 516 -12.88 13.51 -13.46
C PHE A 516 -12.29 14.15 -14.71
N LYS A 517 -11.15 14.82 -14.53
CA LYS A 517 -10.35 15.32 -15.65
C LYS A 517 -9.88 14.17 -16.52
N VAL A 518 -9.88 14.38 -17.83
CA VAL A 518 -9.38 13.42 -18.82
C VAL A 518 -8.02 13.88 -19.31
N PHE A 519 -7.11 12.93 -19.52
CA PHE A 519 -5.80 13.23 -20.08
C PHE A 519 -5.95 13.63 -21.56
N GLU A 520 -5.45 14.81 -21.88
CA GLU A 520 -5.37 15.30 -23.25
C GLU A 520 -3.92 15.20 -23.71
N LYS A 521 -3.70 14.47 -24.80
CA LYS A 521 -2.36 14.41 -25.39
C LYS A 521 -1.98 15.81 -25.87
N PRO A 522 -0.78 16.31 -25.49
CA PRO A 522 -0.31 17.57 -26.06
C PRO A 522 -0.28 17.45 -27.58
N GLU A 523 -0.82 18.44 -28.27
CA GLU A 523 -0.73 18.51 -29.75
C GLU A 523 0.74 18.35 -30.16
N PRO A 524 1.02 17.55 -31.19
CA PRO A 524 2.37 17.44 -31.69
C PRO A 524 2.82 18.84 -32.16
N TYR A 525 3.86 19.36 -31.51
CA TYR A 525 4.51 20.59 -31.99
C TYR A 525 5.06 20.33 -33.39
N TYR A 526 4.27 20.61 -34.40
CA TYR A 526 4.83 20.80 -35.74
C TYR A 526 5.71 22.06 -35.65
N ARG A 527 7.03 21.87 -35.61
CA ARG A 527 7.95 22.97 -35.88
C ARG A 527 7.61 23.50 -37.31
N LYS A 528 7.02 24.70 -37.35
CA LYS A 528 6.91 25.48 -38.59
C LYS A 528 8.29 25.92 -39.04
#